data_235a10d6af8610fe8806d193720667ae
#
_entry.id   235a10d6af8610fe8806d193720667ae
#
_cell.length_a   1.000
_cell.length_b   1.000
_cell.length_c   1.000
_cell.angle_alpha   90.00
_cell.angle_beta   90.00
_cell.angle_gamma   90.00
#
_symmetry.space_group_name_H-M   'P 1'
#
loop_
_entity.id
_entity.type
_entity.pdbx_description
1 polymer ?
#
loop_
_entity_poly.entity_id
_entity_poly.type
_entity_poly.pdbx_seq_one_letter_code
_entity_poly.pdbx_strand_id
1 'polypeptide(L)'
;MAKVKIGFIGCGGIANGKHLPGMAQQKEYVDLVAFCDLIPERAEKAAKEYGTPDAKVYTDYHELLADKSIDAVHVLTPNIAHCEITVAALEAGKHVLCEKPMAATTADAKKMLEARDRTGKMLTIGYQYRHFPMNQVAKGIVDDGWLGDVYYAEATYLRRRGVPTWGVFTDKSKQGGGPLIDIGTHALDLTLFLMNNYEVDYVVGTSFEKLGTLLDPKFQGQVDSMGNQNSWNNKTYDVEDSAVGHIKMKNGAVINLRAAWAINMAEDNGANNEAYATLVGTKGGLDTVSGQARLNHVVASQPAITMVGNKVASYIPGFSAGPAPVSKEHDIWVKALRGEGDLFVTADQAFVVTRILDSIYESSRTGKPVYFD
;
A
#
# COMPACT_ATOMS: atom_id res chain seq x y z
N MET A 1 13.87 25.12 -13.01
CA MET A 1 13.49 25.19 -11.58
C MET A 1 14.59 24.55 -10.76
N ALA A 2 14.74 24.96 -9.48
CA ALA A 2 15.62 24.24 -8.56
C ALA A 2 15.10 22.82 -8.35
N LYS A 3 16.02 21.88 -8.10
CA LYS A 3 15.64 20.51 -7.78
C LYS A 3 15.05 20.44 -6.38
N VAL A 4 14.08 19.52 -6.19
CA VAL A 4 13.49 19.23 -4.89
C VAL A 4 14.48 18.41 -4.06
N LYS A 5 14.74 18.80 -2.84
CA LYS A 5 15.66 18.12 -1.92
C LYS A 5 14.90 17.14 -1.04
N ILE A 6 15.25 15.87 -1.11
CA ILE A 6 14.53 14.78 -0.46
C ILE A 6 15.39 14.09 0.58
N GLY A 7 14.79 13.85 1.76
CA GLY A 7 15.33 13.02 2.82
C GLY A 7 14.61 11.69 2.95
N PHE A 8 15.31 10.67 3.45
CA PHE A 8 14.76 9.33 3.69
C PHE A 8 14.87 8.98 5.18
N ILE A 9 13.76 8.56 5.77
CA ILE A 9 13.69 8.10 7.16
C ILE A 9 13.29 6.62 7.13
N GLY A 10 14.27 5.76 7.42
CA GLY A 10 14.23 4.31 7.20
C GLY A 10 14.91 3.92 5.89
N CYS A 11 16.08 3.27 6.00
CA CYS A 11 16.89 2.80 4.87
C CYS A 11 16.91 1.27 4.79
N GLY A 12 15.78 0.63 5.18
CA GLY A 12 15.59 -0.81 5.17
C GLY A 12 15.23 -1.38 3.80
N GLY A 13 14.58 -2.56 3.82
CA GLY A 13 14.23 -3.30 2.61
C GLY A 13 13.38 -2.52 1.61
N ILE A 14 12.29 -1.87 2.07
CA ILE A 14 11.40 -1.13 1.17
C ILE A 14 12.08 0.11 0.58
N ALA A 15 12.97 0.74 1.32
CA ALA A 15 13.79 1.84 0.81
C ALA A 15 14.66 1.37 -0.36
N ASN A 16 15.43 0.29 -0.16
CA ASN A 16 16.37 -0.22 -1.14
C ASN A 16 15.70 -0.93 -2.33
N GLY A 17 14.56 -1.61 -2.10
CA GLY A 17 13.85 -2.35 -3.15
C GLY A 17 12.92 -1.50 -4.00
N LYS A 18 12.47 -0.34 -3.47
CA LYS A 18 11.44 0.48 -4.14
C LYS A 18 11.83 1.96 -4.23
N HIS A 19 11.95 2.64 -3.08
CA HIS A 19 11.96 4.11 -3.08
C HIS A 19 13.28 4.71 -3.58
N LEU A 20 14.41 4.21 -3.14
CA LEU A 20 15.72 4.72 -3.57
C LEU A 20 15.97 4.52 -5.07
N PRO A 21 15.79 3.30 -5.64
CA PRO A 21 15.91 3.11 -7.08
C PRO A 21 14.89 3.94 -7.89
N GLY A 22 13.65 4.06 -7.41
CA GLY A 22 12.61 4.83 -8.07
C GLY A 22 12.89 6.33 -8.08
N MET A 23 13.36 6.87 -6.94
CA MET A 23 13.76 8.28 -6.85
C MET A 23 15.03 8.59 -7.62
N ALA A 24 15.98 7.67 -7.68
CA ALA A 24 17.20 7.83 -8.50
C ALA A 24 16.90 8.00 -10.00
N GLN A 25 15.77 7.46 -10.48
CA GLN A 25 15.30 7.69 -11.86
C GLN A 25 14.83 9.14 -12.09
N GLN A 26 14.51 9.87 -11.02
CA GLN A 26 14.05 11.26 -11.03
C GLN A 26 15.19 12.30 -10.83
N LYS A 27 16.45 11.89 -10.99
CA LYS A 27 17.67 12.71 -10.72
C LYS A 27 17.72 14.06 -11.45
N GLU A 28 16.94 14.23 -12.50
CA GLU A 28 16.82 15.51 -13.21
C GLU A 28 16.05 16.53 -12.37
N TYR A 29 15.12 16.08 -11.52
CA TYR A 29 14.16 16.92 -10.80
C TYR A 29 14.40 16.92 -9.29
N VAL A 30 15.13 15.93 -8.76
CA VAL A 30 15.36 15.79 -7.32
C VAL A 30 16.82 15.58 -6.97
N ASP A 31 17.20 15.99 -5.77
CA ASP A 31 18.46 15.66 -5.10
C ASP A 31 18.16 14.89 -3.83
N LEU A 32 18.77 13.71 -3.65
CA LEU A 32 18.65 12.89 -2.46
C LEU A 32 19.74 13.30 -1.48
N VAL A 33 19.37 14.11 -0.48
CA VAL A 33 20.34 14.89 0.32
C VAL A 33 20.52 14.40 1.74
N ALA A 34 19.63 13.53 2.25
CA ALA A 34 19.64 13.10 3.64
C ALA A 34 19.10 11.69 3.82
N PHE A 35 19.75 10.89 4.67
CA PHE A 35 19.41 9.51 4.94
C PHE A 35 19.47 9.25 6.46
N CYS A 36 18.41 8.70 7.01
CA CYS A 36 18.29 8.40 8.43
C CYS A 36 17.88 6.94 8.65
N ASP A 37 18.60 6.23 9.50
CA ASP A 37 18.23 4.90 10.00
C ASP A 37 18.82 4.71 11.40
N LEU A 38 18.12 3.98 12.27
CA LEU A 38 18.64 3.61 13.59
C LEU A 38 19.90 2.73 13.49
N ILE A 39 20.11 2.08 12.35
CA ILE A 39 21.31 1.31 12.00
C ILE A 39 22.14 2.17 11.05
N PRO A 40 23.21 2.85 11.52
CA PRO A 40 23.96 3.83 10.74
C PRO A 40 24.45 3.30 9.38
N GLU A 41 24.89 2.04 9.35
CA GLU A 41 25.44 1.40 8.14
C GLU A 41 24.43 1.32 7.00
N ARG A 42 23.13 1.26 7.32
CA ARG A 42 22.05 1.30 6.31
C ARG A 42 21.92 2.68 5.67
N ALA A 43 21.95 3.72 6.46
CA ALA A 43 21.88 5.10 5.99
C ALA A 43 23.16 5.49 5.22
N GLU A 44 24.34 5.09 5.70
CA GLU A 44 25.61 5.30 5.02
C GLU A 44 25.65 4.62 3.64
N LYS A 45 25.20 3.34 3.58
CA LYS A 45 25.12 2.62 2.33
C LYS A 45 24.18 3.32 1.33
N ALA A 46 22.99 3.71 1.77
CA ALA A 46 22.01 4.41 0.95
C ALA A 46 22.53 5.76 0.46
N ALA A 47 23.17 6.55 1.33
CA ALA A 47 23.79 7.82 0.98
C ALA A 47 24.90 7.66 -0.07
N LYS A 48 25.76 6.66 0.09
CA LYS A 48 26.86 6.34 -0.84
C LYS A 48 26.35 5.94 -2.22
N GLU A 49 25.26 5.16 -2.27
CA GLU A 49 24.74 4.58 -3.52
C GLU A 49 23.84 5.55 -4.30
N TYR A 50 23.02 6.34 -3.59
CA TYR A 50 21.96 7.15 -4.19
C TYR A 50 22.05 8.64 -3.90
N GLY A 51 22.81 9.05 -2.89
CA GLY A 51 22.88 10.43 -2.42
C GLY A 51 23.70 11.35 -3.33
N THR A 52 23.49 12.65 -3.13
CA THR A 52 24.44 13.66 -3.66
C THR A 52 25.80 13.52 -2.96
N PRO A 53 26.89 14.06 -3.55
CA PRO A 53 28.24 13.95 -2.96
C PRO A 53 28.34 14.51 -1.52
N ASP A 54 27.46 15.44 -1.15
CA ASP A 54 27.36 16.10 0.14
C ASP A 54 26.19 15.60 0.98
N ALA A 55 25.58 14.46 0.59
CA ALA A 55 24.46 13.88 1.31
C ALA A 55 24.82 13.57 2.79
N LYS A 56 23.91 13.91 3.68
CA LYS A 56 24.09 13.76 5.13
C LYS A 56 23.50 12.46 5.63
N VAL A 57 24.09 11.88 6.64
CA VAL A 57 23.64 10.68 7.34
C VAL A 57 23.24 11.04 8.77
N TYR A 58 22.10 10.51 9.23
CA TYR A 58 21.53 10.74 10.54
C TYR A 58 21.13 9.40 11.20
N THR A 59 21.15 9.37 12.51
CA THR A 59 20.57 8.27 13.31
C THR A 59 19.33 8.70 14.09
N ASP A 60 19.09 10.01 14.18
CA ASP A 60 17.89 10.60 14.73
C ASP A 60 17.15 11.40 13.64
N TYR A 61 15.91 11.04 13.38
CA TYR A 61 15.08 11.73 12.38
C TYR A 61 14.78 13.20 12.75
N HIS A 62 14.81 13.56 14.03
CA HIS A 62 14.63 14.94 14.44
C HIS A 62 15.75 15.84 13.92
N GLU A 63 16.99 15.35 13.92
CA GLU A 63 18.13 16.09 13.35
C GLU A 63 17.97 16.26 11.83
N LEU A 64 17.51 15.22 11.11
CA LEU A 64 17.19 15.33 9.69
C LEU A 64 16.09 16.35 9.44
N LEU A 65 15.02 16.33 10.23
CA LEU A 65 13.89 17.26 10.07
C LEU A 65 14.26 18.71 10.42
N ALA A 66 15.25 18.92 11.27
CA ALA A 66 15.77 20.26 11.60
C ALA A 66 16.51 20.91 10.42
N ASP A 67 16.98 20.15 9.44
CA ASP A 67 17.64 20.67 8.24
C ASP A 67 16.61 21.38 7.34
N LYS A 68 16.69 22.73 7.32
CA LYS A 68 15.78 23.58 6.56
C LYS A 68 15.94 23.47 5.04
N SER A 69 17.02 22.86 4.57
CA SER A 69 17.27 22.68 3.14
C SER A 69 16.46 21.54 2.53
N ILE A 70 15.90 20.64 3.35
CA ILE A 70 15.09 19.50 2.89
C ILE A 70 13.66 19.96 2.61
N ASP A 71 13.11 19.66 1.44
CA ASP A 71 11.75 20.04 1.03
C ASP A 71 10.72 18.96 1.37
N ALA A 72 11.10 17.69 1.18
CA ALA A 72 10.22 16.55 1.38
C ALA A 72 10.96 15.35 1.99
N VAL A 73 10.21 14.48 2.66
CA VAL A 73 10.76 13.24 3.22
C VAL A 73 9.93 12.02 2.83
N HIS A 74 10.60 10.88 2.70
CA HIS A 74 9.99 9.57 2.63
C HIS A 74 10.08 8.91 4.02
N VAL A 75 8.94 8.50 4.57
CA VAL A 75 8.83 7.77 5.86
C VAL A 75 8.65 6.29 5.55
N LEU A 76 9.69 5.48 5.79
CA LEU A 76 9.83 4.10 5.36
C LEU A 76 10.17 3.17 6.54
N THR A 77 9.65 3.49 7.69
CA THR A 77 9.89 2.84 8.98
C THR A 77 8.88 1.71 9.25
N PRO A 78 8.98 0.95 10.35
CA PRO A 78 7.90 0.08 10.80
C PRO A 78 6.60 0.86 11.07
N ASN A 79 5.45 0.21 10.83
CA ASN A 79 4.13 0.83 10.81
C ASN A 79 3.81 1.72 12.03
N ILE A 80 4.21 1.27 13.23
CA ILE A 80 3.90 1.98 14.47
C ILE A 80 4.55 3.37 14.55
N ALA A 81 5.65 3.57 13.83
CA ALA A 81 6.39 4.85 13.81
C ALA A 81 5.87 5.83 12.73
N HIS A 82 5.01 5.37 11.81
CA HIS A 82 4.53 6.21 10.71
C HIS A 82 3.87 7.49 11.19
N CYS A 83 2.98 7.41 12.18
CA CYS A 83 2.26 8.57 12.70
C CYS A 83 3.20 9.59 13.32
N GLU A 84 4.01 9.17 14.28
CA GLU A 84 4.93 10.08 15.02
C GLU A 84 5.86 10.82 14.05
N ILE A 85 6.53 10.06 13.17
CA ILE A 85 7.51 10.64 12.24
C ILE A 85 6.82 11.51 11.19
N THR A 86 5.67 11.09 10.65
CA THR A 86 4.93 11.90 9.65
C THR A 86 4.43 13.21 10.25
N VAL A 87 3.85 13.18 11.45
CA VAL A 87 3.41 14.40 12.14
C VAL A 87 4.60 15.34 12.37
N ALA A 88 5.72 14.82 12.90
CA ALA A 88 6.92 15.63 13.13
C ALA A 88 7.47 16.24 11.82
N ALA A 89 7.44 15.48 10.71
CA ALA A 89 7.89 15.97 9.41
C ALA A 89 7.00 17.09 8.86
N LEU A 90 5.67 16.91 8.93
CA LEU A 90 4.71 17.94 8.52
C LEU A 90 4.89 19.22 9.34
N GLU A 91 5.01 19.11 10.67
CA GLU A 91 5.25 20.22 11.58
C GLU A 91 6.60 20.93 11.33
N ALA A 92 7.62 20.15 10.90
CA ALA A 92 8.91 20.72 10.47
C ALA A 92 8.84 21.41 9.10
N GLY A 93 7.64 21.45 8.47
CA GLY A 93 7.38 22.11 7.19
C GLY A 93 7.77 21.26 5.99
N LYS A 94 7.93 19.94 6.13
CA LYS A 94 8.26 19.02 5.02
C LYS A 94 7.00 18.44 4.38
N HIS A 95 7.04 18.22 3.07
CA HIS A 95 6.07 17.35 2.39
C HIS A 95 6.41 15.88 2.68
N VAL A 96 5.41 15.02 2.77
CA VAL A 96 5.62 13.61 3.20
C VAL A 96 5.02 12.62 2.22
N LEU A 97 5.84 11.64 1.82
CA LEU A 97 5.39 10.36 1.32
C LEU A 97 5.63 9.32 2.43
N CYS A 98 4.55 8.76 2.97
CA CYS A 98 4.62 7.71 3.98
C CYS A 98 4.31 6.35 3.35
N GLU A 99 5.08 5.30 3.67
CA GLU A 99 4.73 3.95 3.25
C GLU A 99 3.40 3.50 3.85
N LYS A 100 2.80 2.51 3.19
CA LYS A 100 1.59 1.86 3.68
C LYS A 100 1.90 0.94 4.89
N PRO A 101 0.93 0.72 5.76
CA PRO A 101 -0.34 1.44 5.91
C PRO A 101 -0.10 2.88 6.39
N MET A 102 -1.06 3.78 6.18
CA MET A 102 -0.93 5.16 6.66
C MET A 102 -0.56 5.20 8.16
N ALA A 103 -1.27 4.43 8.98
CA ALA A 103 -1.00 4.26 10.40
C ALA A 103 -1.48 2.89 10.88
N ALA A 104 -1.09 2.49 12.09
CA ALA A 104 -1.55 1.26 12.71
C ALA A 104 -2.99 1.38 13.28
N THR A 105 -3.46 2.58 13.60
CA THR A 105 -4.78 2.85 14.19
C THR A 105 -5.48 4.03 13.52
N THR A 106 -6.81 4.06 13.61
CA THR A 106 -7.64 5.20 13.18
C THR A 106 -7.24 6.49 13.90
N ALA A 107 -6.97 6.40 15.20
CA ALA A 107 -6.59 7.55 16.01
C ALA A 107 -5.27 8.18 15.53
N ASP A 108 -4.29 7.38 15.16
CA ASP A 108 -3.01 7.85 14.64
C ASP A 108 -3.14 8.41 13.21
N ALA A 109 -3.91 7.74 12.36
CA ALA A 109 -4.21 8.26 11.02
C ALA A 109 -4.91 9.64 11.08
N LYS A 110 -5.81 9.84 12.06
CA LYS A 110 -6.46 11.12 12.28
C LYS A 110 -5.47 12.23 12.67
N LYS A 111 -4.51 11.94 13.55
CA LYS A 111 -3.43 12.90 13.90
C LYS A 111 -2.62 13.31 12.67
N MET A 112 -2.36 12.37 11.76
CA MET A 112 -1.63 12.67 10.51
C MET A 112 -2.45 13.61 9.60
N LEU A 113 -3.78 13.40 9.46
CA LEU A 113 -4.66 14.31 8.73
C LEU A 113 -4.68 15.70 9.37
N GLU A 114 -4.87 15.77 10.68
CA GLU A 114 -4.89 17.04 11.43
C GLU A 114 -3.57 17.83 11.27
N ALA A 115 -2.43 17.13 11.27
CA ALA A 115 -1.13 17.76 11.03
C ALA A 115 -0.99 18.26 9.58
N ARG A 116 -1.43 17.46 8.58
CA ARG A 116 -1.49 17.89 7.18
C ARG A 116 -2.31 19.16 7.03
N ASP A 117 -3.51 19.19 7.57
CA ASP A 117 -4.45 20.31 7.45
C ASP A 117 -3.90 21.58 8.13
N ARG A 118 -3.32 21.44 9.32
CA ARG A 118 -2.73 22.54 10.07
C ARG A 118 -1.51 23.15 9.39
N THR A 119 -0.67 22.32 8.76
CA THR A 119 0.58 22.76 8.14
C THR A 119 0.44 23.14 6.67
N GLY A 120 -0.63 22.70 6.00
CA GLY A 120 -0.83 22.87 4.56
C GLY A 120 0.21 22.11 3.71
N LYS A 121 0.92 21.13 4.30
CA LYS A 121 1.91 20.32 3.58
C LYS A 121 1.25 19.11 2.93
N MET A 122 1.82 18.65 1.83
CA MET A 122 1.34 17.45 1.15
C MET A 122 1.66 16.20 1.97
N LEU A 123 0.68 15.30 2.05
CA LEU A 123 0.80 13.96 2.59
C LEU A 123 0.21 12.96 1.60
N THR A 124 1.02 12.01 1.15
CA THR A 124 0.59 10.88 0.33
C THR A 124 1.05 9.56 0.93
N ILE A 125 0.36 8.47 0.60
CA ILE A 125 0.63 7.14 1.12
C ILE A 125 1.03 6.21 -0.03
N GLY A 126 2.02 5.36 0.20
CA GLY A 126 2.64 4.48 -0.80
C GLY A 126 1.77 3.31 -1.26
N TYR A 127 0.58 3.56 -1.78
CA TYR A 127 -0.32 2.54 -2.33
C TYR A 127 0.04 2.20 -3.78
N GLN A 128 1.09 1.42 -3.95
CA GLN A 128 1.71 1.11 -5.24
C GLN A 128 0.79 0.40 -6.24
N TYR A 129 -0.18 -0.42 -5.78
CA TYR A 129 -1.07 -1.18 -6.67
C TYR A 129 -1.93 -0.29 -7.56
N ARG A 130 -2.27 0.92 -7.13
CA ARG A 130 -2.97 1.90 -7.96
C ARG A 130 -2.20 2.29 -9.23
N HIS A 131 -0.86 2.18 -9.20
CA HIS A 131 0.03 2.58 -10.30
C HIS A 131 0.34 1.45 -11.29
N PHE A 132 -0.10 0.22 -11.01
CA PHE A 132 0.13 -0.91 -11.91
C PHE A 132 -0.66 -0.72 -13.20
N PRO A 133 -0.04 -0.90 -14.39
CA PRO A 133 -0.68 -0.63 -15.68
C PRO A 133 -2.04 -1.31 -15.84
N MET A 134 -2.16 -2.56 -15.40
CA MET A 134 -3.42 -3.30 -15.52
C MET A 134 -4.50 -2.78 -14.58
N ASN A 135 -4.14 -2.30 -13.39
CA ASN A 135 -5.08 -1.68 -12.47
C ASN A 135 -5.55 -0.31 -12.99
N GLN A 136 -4.72 0.40 -13.75
CA GLN A 136 -5.11 1.61 -14.46
C GLN A 136 -6.08 1.31 -15.62
N VAL A 137 -5.83 0.23 -16.36
CA VAL A 137 -6.78 -0.26 -17.39
C VAL A 137 -8.11 -0.67 -16.74
N ALA A 138 -8.06 -1.43 -15.64
CA ALA A 138 -9.25 -1.81 -14.88
C ALA A 138 -10.03 -0.58 -14.40
N LYS A 139 -9.34 0.45 -13.90
CA LYS A 139 -9.96 1.73 -13.51
C LYS A 139 -10.65 2.43 -14.68
N GLY A 140 -9.99 2.48 -15.84
CA GLY A 140 -10.60 3.03 -17.07
C GLY A 140 -11.89 2.31 -17.47
N ILE A 141 -11.91 0.98 -17.41
CA ILE A 141 -13.10 0.17 -17.68
C ILE A 141 -14.27 0.54 -16.73
N VAL A 142 -13.96 0.72 -15.44
CA VAL A 142 -14.98 1.14 -14.47
C VAL A 142 -15.46 2.57 -14.74
N ASP A 143 -14.54 3.50 -14.98
CA ASP A 143 -14.85 4.91 -15.22
C ASP A 143 -15.65 5.13 -16.51
N ASP A 144 -15.41 4.31 -17.53
CA ASP A 144 -16.19 4.29 -18.77
C ASP A 144 -17.60 3.69 -18.59
N GLY A 145 -17.94 3.22 -17.39
CA GLY A 145 -19.27 2.75 -17.03
C GLY A 145 -19.62 1.34 -17.54
N TRP A 146 -18.63 0.53 -17.92
CA TRP A 146 -18.86 -0.85 -18.39
C TRP A 146 -19.54 -1.75 -17.37
N LEU A 147 -19.35 -1.46 -16.07
CA LEU A 147 -19.95 -2.26 -15.01
C LEU A 147 -21.36 -1.77 -14.62
N GLY A 148 -21.74 -0.55 -14.97
CA GLY A 148 -22.93 0.08 -14.40
C GLY A 148 -22.73 0.35 -12.90
N ASP A 149 -23.79 0.16 -12.09
CA ASP A 149 -23.72 0.35 -10.64
C ASP A 149 -23.04 -0.85 -10.00
N VAL A 150 -21.86 -0.66 -9.43
CA VAL A 150 -21.14 -1.69 -8.69
C VAL A 150 -21.80 -1.86 -7.32
N TYR A 151 -22.38 -3.04 -7.08
CA TYR A 151 -23.10 -3.36 -5.86
C TYR A 151 -22.40 -4.39 -4.96
N TYR A 152 -21.41 -5.11 -5.49
CA TYR A 152 -20.64 -6.09 -4.74
C TYR A 152 -19.17 -6.07 -5.21
N ALA A 153 -18.25 -6.28 -4.26
CA ALA A 153 -16.84 -6.44 -4.57
C ALA A 153 -16.14 -7.42 -3.61
N GLU A 154 -15.06 -8.03 -4.10
CA GLU A 154 -14.12 -8.79 -3.28
C GLU A 154 -12.74 -8.14 -3.34
N ALA A 155 -12.18 -7.87 -2.17
CA ALA A 155 -10.81 -7.43 -1.97
C ALA A 155 -9.99 -8.61 -1.43
N THR A 156 -9.03 -9.12 -2.20
CA THR A 156 -8.38 -10.38 -1.84
C THR A 156 -6.87 -10.30 -1.96
N TYR A 157 -6.18 -10.74 -0.89
CA TYR A 157 -4.76 -11.04 -0.90
C TYR A 157 -4.47 -12.23 0.00
N LEU A 158 -4.34 -13.41 -0.60
CA LEU A 158 -4.16 -14.67 0.12
C LEU A 158 -2.82 -15.31 -0.24
N ARG A 159 -2.10 -15.73 0.78
CA ARG A 159 -0.92 -16.59 0.69
C ARG A 159 -1.22 -17.91 1.36
N ARG A 160 -1.03 -19.01 0.64
CA ARG A 160 -1.21 -20.34 1.21
C ARG A 160 -0.16 -20.62 2.31
N ARG A 161 1.08 -20.26 2.05
CA ARG A 161 2.22 -20.33 2.95
C ARG A 161 3.18 -19.19 2.63
N GLY A 162 3.08 -18.09 3.33
CA GLY A 162 3.85 -16.89 3.01
C GLY A 162 3.92 -15.91 4.17
N VAL A 163 4.05 -16.44 5.41
CA VAL A 163 4.34 -15.61 6.58
C VAL A 163 5.71 -14.94 6.36
N PRO A 164 5.81 -13.61 6.46
CA PRO A 164 7.11 -12.94 6.39
C PRO A 164 7.92 -13.29 7.63
N THR A 165 9.04 -14.00 7.42
CA THR A 165 9.92 -14.50 8.50
C THR A 165 11.13 -13.61 8.69
N TRP A 166 11.15 -12.44 8.11
CA TRP A 166 12.19 -11.42 8.19
C TRP A 166 11.68 -10.13 8.82
N GLY A 167 12.59 -9.28 9.28
CA GLY A 167 12.23 -7.99 9.86
C GLY A 167 11.41 -8.14 11.15
N VAL A 168 10.36 -7.32 11.25
CA VAL A 168 9.49 -7.23 12.45
C VAL A 168 8.02 -7.50 12.15
N PHE A 169 7.71 -8.17 11.02
CA PHE A 169 6.33 -8.35 10.55
C PHE A 169 5.43 -9.12 11.53
N THR A 170 6.00 -10.06 12.28
CA THR A 170 5.27 -10.88 13.25
C THR A 170 5.24 -10.30 14.67
N ASP A 171 5.78 -9.11 14.86
CA ASP A 171 5.78 -8.35 16.12
C ASP A 171 4.71 -7.27 16.11
N LYS A 172 3.61 -7.51 16.84
CA LYS A 172 2.48 -6.58 16.91
C LYS A 172 2.87 -5.21 17.45
N SER A 173 3.84 -5.16 18.37
CA SER A 173 4.31 -3.89 18.94
C SER A 173 5.00 -2.98 17.92
N LYS A 174 5.41 -3.52 16.78
CA LYS A 174 6.09 -2.80 15.69
C LYS A 174 5.20 -2.58 14.47
N GLN A 175 4.29 -3.54 14.21
CA GLN A 175 3.48 -3.54 12.99
C GLN A 175 2.00 -3.22 13.23
N GLY A 176 1.51 -3.36 14.46
CA GLY A 176 0.10 -3.14 14.78
C GLY A 176 -0.80 -4.35 14.50
N GLY A 177 -0.41 -5.25 13.60
CA GLY A 177 -1.11 -6.46 13.22
C GLY A 177 -0.36 -7.26 12.16
N GLY A 178 -0.97 -8.32 11.66
CA GLY A 178 -0.43 -9.25 10.67
C GLY A 178 -0.92 -8.98 9.24
N PRO A 179 -1.39 -10.03 8.51
CA PRO A 179 -1.75 -9.91 7.10
C PRO A 179 -2.87 -8.93 6.80
N LEU A 180 -3.77 -8.65 7.74
CA LEU A 180 -4.84 -7.68 7.50
C LEU A 180 -4.25 -6.29 7.23
N ILE A 181 -3.35 -5.83 8.07
CA ILE A 181 -2.72 -4.51 7.95
C ILE A 181 -1.56 -4.50 6.94
N ASP A 182 -0.86 -5.64 6.74
CA ASP A 182 0.27 -5.71 5.81
C ASP A 182 -0.16 -5.85 4.35
N ILE A 183 -0.96 -6.88 4.04
CA ILE A 183 -1.35 -7.20 2.66
C ILE A 183 -2.84 -6.92 2.37
N GLY A 184 -3.71 -7.02 3.38
CA GLY A 184 -5.12 -6.64 3.26
C GLY A 184 -5.31 -5.17 2.90
N THR A 185 -4.43 -4.31 3.40
CA THR A 185 -4.40 -2.88 3.04
C THR A 185 -4.27 -2.65 1.53
N HIS A 186 -3.46 -3.45 0.84
CA HIS A 186 -3.29 -3.35 -0.62
C HIS A 186 -4.55 -3.76 -1.39
N ALA A 187 -5.16 -4.88 -1.01
CA ALA A 187 -6.37 -5.38 -1.66
C ALA A 187 -7.56 -4.43 -1.43
N LEU A 188 -7.70 -3.92 -0.21
CA LEU A 188 -8.76 -2.99 0.14
C LEU A 188 -8.59 -1.66 -0.58
N ASP A 189 -7.38 -1.09 -0.55
CA ASP A 189 -7.07 0.16 -1.24
C ASP A 189 -7.35 0.06 -2.75
N LEU A 190 -6.88 -1.02 -3.39
CA LEU A 190 -7.14 -1.27 -4.81
C LEU A 190 -8.64 -1.34 -5.10
N THR A 191 -9.40 -2.05 -4.28
CA THR A 191 -10.85 -2.22 -4.47
C THR A 191 -11.59 -0.90 -4.33
N LEU A 192 -11.32 -0.13 -3.28
CA LEU A 192 -11.94 1.20 -3.08
C LEU A 192 -11.55 2.18 -4.20
N PHE A 193 -10.29 2.15 -4.66
CA PHE A 193 -9.82 2.94 -5.79
C PHE A 193 -10.58 2.60 -7.08
N LEU A 194 -10.72 1.32 -7.40
CA LEU A 194 -11.45 0.89 -8.60
C LEU A 194 -12.94 1.26 -8.53
N MET A 195 -13.59 1.06 -7.38
CA MET A 195 -14.98 1.45 -7.15
C MET A 195 -15.20 2.96 -7.10
N ASN A 196 -14.15 3.74 -6.83
CA ASN A 196 -14.22 5.17 -6.50
C ASN A 196 -15.28 5.45 -5.43
N ASN A 197 -15.36 4.61 -4.40
CA ASN A 197 -16.34 4.71 -3.33
C ASN A 197 -15.68 4.52 -1.96
N TYR A 198 -15.68 5.57 -1.15
CA TYR A 198 -15.08 5.64 0.19
C TYR A 198 -16.12 5.91 1.29
N GLU A 199 -17.41 5.92 0.94
CA GLU A 199 -18.51 6.21 1.86
C GLU A 199 -18.97 4.92 2.55
N VAL A 200 -18.35 4.61 3.69
CA VAL A 200 -18.62 3.40 4.48
C VAL A 200 -19.78 3.65 5.45
N ASP A 201 -20.67 2.68 5.60
CA ASP A 201 -21.75 2.65 6.58
C ASP A 201 -21.31 1.90 7.85
N TYR A 202 -20.96 0.61 7.71
CA TYR A 202 -20.42 -0.18 8.82
C TYR A 202 -19.46 -1.28 8.35
N VAL A 203 -18.70 -1.79 9.30
CA VAL A 203 -17.75 -2.88 9.11
C VAL A 203 -17.99 -3.98 10.14
N VAL A 204 -17.94 -5.24 9.69
CA VAL A 204 -17.89 -6.43 10.54
C VAL A 204 -16.71 -7.29 10.09
N GLY A 205 -15.96 -7.86 11.01
CA GLY A 205 -14.86 -8.74 10.63
C GLY A 205 -14.34 -9.62 11.75
N THR A 206 -13.45 -10.53 11.37
CA THR A 206 -12.81 -11.47 12.28
C THR A 206 -11.38 -11.74 11.84
N SER A 207 -10.45 -11.74 12.78
CA SER A 207 -9.06 -12.17 12.61
C SER A 207 -8.83 -13.53 13.27
N PHE A 208 -7.89 -14.31 12.73
CA PHE A 208 -7.60 -15.66 13.17
C PHE A 208 -6.10 -15.84 13.42
N GLU A 209 -5.76 -16.49 14.52
CA GLU A 209 -4.41 -16.91 14.92
C GLU A 209 -4.41 -18.44 14.97
N LYS A 210 -4.29 -19.11 13.82
CA LYS A 210 -4.48 -20.57 13.71
C LYS A 210 -3.29 -21.32 13.15
N LEU A 211 -2.57 -20.74 12.22
CA LEU A 211 -1.53 -21.43 11.46
C LEU A 211 -0.13 -20.86 11.68
N GLY A 212 0.01 -19.57 11.96
CA GLY A 212 1.28 -18.86 11.96
C GLY A 212 2.38 -19.53 12.80
N THR A 213 2.04 -19.95 14.03
CA THR A 213 2.99 -20.63 14.94
C THR A 213 3.14 -22.12 14.67
N LEU A 214 2.24 -22.73 13.90
CA LEU A 214 2.24 -24.17 13.59
C LEU A 214 3.00 -24.52 12.30
N LEU A 215 3.38 -23.51 11.51
CA LEU A 215 4.03 -23.74 10.23
C LEU A 215 5.47 -24.16 10.43
N ASP A 216 5.85 -25.28 9.80
CA ASP A 216 7.25 -25.73 9.77
C ASP A 216 8.10 -24.66 9.06
N PRO A 217 9.16 -24.13 9.68
CA PRO A 217 10.06 -23.17 9.06
C PRO A 217 10.63 -23.61 7.70
N LYS A 218 10.71 -24.90 7.44
CA LYS A 218 11.14 -25.46 6.14
C LYS A 218 10.18 -25.13 5.00
N PHE A 219 8.89 -24.97 5.28
CA PHE A 219 7.91 -24.57 4.27
C PHE A 219 7.84 -23.05 4.08
N GLN A 220 8.50 -22.29 4.96
CA GLN A 220 8.54 -20.83 4.93
C GLN A 220 9.87 -20.29 4.40
N GLY A 221 10.75 -21.16 3.93
CA GLY A 221 12.11 -20.84 3.47
C GLY A 221 12.19 -20.04 2.18
N GLN A 222 11.26 -19.14 1.94
CA GLN A 222 11.42 -18.16 0.87
C GLN A 222 12.29 -17.02 1.40
N VAL A 223 13.46 -16.88 0.81
CA VAL A 223 14.21 -15.64 0.77
C VAL A 223 13.23 -14.57 0.29
N ASP A 224 13.08 -13.47 1.01
CA ASP A 224 12.26 -12.37 0.51
C ASP A 224 12.79 -11.89 -0.86
N SER A 225 11.97 -11.18 -1.60
CA SER A 225 12.35 -10.59 -2.89
C SER A 225 13.55 -9.64 -2.81
N MET A 226 14.03 -9.36 -1.61
CA MET A 226 15.15 -8.49 -1.28
C MET A 226 16.39 -9.25 -0.77
N GLY A 227 16.38 -10.59 -0.80
CA GLY A 227 17.54 -11.41 -0.46
C GLY A 227 17.84 -11.55 1.04
N ASN A 228 16.94 -11.14 1.93
CA ASN A 228 17.14 -11.31 3.36
C ASN A 228 17.00 -12.77 3.76
N GLN A 229 18.01 -13.30 4.44
CA GLN A 229 17.95 -14.64 4.97
C GLN A 229 16.94 -14.73 6.11
N ASN A 230 16.27 -15.87 6.18
CA ASN A 230 15.30 -16.21 7.19
C ASN A 230 15.91 -16.14 8.60
N SER A 231 15.64 -15.05 9.32
CA SER A 231 16.02 -14.88 10.74
C SER A 231 14.82 -15.15 11.67
N TRP A 232 13.80 -15.85 11.19
CA TRP A 232 12.57 -16.06 11.93
C TRP A 232 12.81 -16.80 13.26
N ASN A 233 12.31 -16.15 14.26
CA ASN A 233 12.26 -16.65 15.61
C ASN A 233 10.79 -16.58 16.03
N ASN A 234 10.12 -17.72 16.12
CA ASN A 234 8.70 -17.84 16.47
C ASN A 234 8.33 -17.29 17.86
N LYS A 235 9.30 -16.80 18.64
CA LYS A 235 9.06 -16.18 19.95
C LYS A 235 8.37 -14.82 19.86
N THR A 236 8.35 -14.19 18.68
CA THR A 236 7.74 -12.88 18.46
C THR A 236 6.52 -12.93 17.54
N TYR A 237 5.87 -14.09 17.41
CA TYR A 237 4.66 -14.22 16.62
C TYR A 237 3.44 -13.96 17.52
N ASP A 238 2.91 -12.74 17.50
CA ASP A 238 1.76 -12.28 18.29
C ASP A 238 0.71 -11.51 17.47
N VAL A 239 0.68 -11.78 16.16
CA VAL A 239 -0.26 -11.22 15.21
C VAL A 239 -1.16 -12.31 14.60
N GLU A 240 -2.26 -11.91 13.98
CA GLU A 240 -3.10 -12.85 13.22
C GLU A 240 -2.36 -13.40 12.00
N ASP A 241 -2.79 -14.57 11.50
CA ASP A 241 -2.31 -15.18 10.26
C ASP A 241 -3.30 -15.05 9.10
N SER A 242 -4.56 -14.72 9.41
CA SER A 242 -5.61 -14.48 8.44
C SER A 242 -6.72 -13.61 9.02
N ALA A 243 -7.43 -12.89 8.15
CA ALA A 243 -8.59 -12.09 8.52
C ALA A 243 -9.61 -12.02 7.37
N VAL A 244 -10.87 -11.82 7.76
CA VAL A 244 -11.99 -11.55 6.86
C VAL A 244 -12.76 -10.34 7.35
N GLY A 245 -13.30 -9.55 6.41
CA GLY A 245 -14.11 -8.38 6.71
C GLY A 245 -15.28 -8.24 5.73
N HIS A 246 -16.40 -7.77 6.24
CA HIS A 246 -17.58 -7.38 5.47
C HIS A 246 -17.79 -5.89 5.67
N ILE A 247 -17.67 -5.12 4.60
CA ILE A 247 -17.78 -3.67 4.58
C ILE A 247 -19.05 -3.28 3.84
N LYS A 248 -19.98 -2.64 4.54
CA LYS A 248 -21.19 -2.07 3.94
C LYS A 248 -20.93 -0.62 3.59
N MET A 249 -21.21 -0.25 2.32
CA MET A 249 -21.10 1.11 1.84
C MET A 249 -22.43 1.84 1.96
N LYS A 250 -22.43 3.18 2.13
CA LYS A 250 -23.65 4.00 2.27
C LYS A 250 -24.58 3.90 1.06
N ASN A 251 -24.04 3.70 -0.15
CA ASN A 251 -24.85 3.49 -1.36
C ASN A 251 -25.46 2.09 -1.47
N GLY A 252 -25.26 1.23 -0.48
CA GLY A 252 -25.79 -0.13 -0.45
C GLY A 252 -24.84 -1.20 -1.00
N ALA A 253 -23.73 -0.85 -1.62
CA ALA A 253 -22.72 -1.80 -2.06
C ALA A 253 -22.06 -2.53 -0.89
N VAL A 254 -21.46 -3.67 -1.17
CA VAL A 254 -20.75 -4.49 -0.19
C VAL A 254 -19.37 -4.86 -0.71
N ILE A 255 -18.37 -4.78 0.15
CA ILE A 255 -17.03 -5.30 -0.11
C ILE A 255 -16.74 -6.41 0.90
N ASN A 256 -16.31 -7.59 0.43
CA ASN A 256 -15.75 -8.63 1.28
C ASN A 256 -14.23 -8.61 1.16
N LEU A 257 -13.56 -8.42 2.29
CA LEU A 257 -12.10 -8.45 2.39
C LEU A 257 -11.62 -9.82 2.88
N ARG A 258 -10.59 -10.37 2.22
CA ARG A 258 -9.87 -11.58 2.65
C ARG A 258 -8.37 -11.31 2.60
N ALA A 259 -7.69 -11.47 3.72
CA ALA A 259 -6.24 -11.32 3.81
C ALA A 259 -5.65 -12.49 4.62
N ALA A 260 -4.59 -13.12 4.11
CA ALA A 260 -3.92 -14.19 4.83
C ALA A 260 -2.46 -14.34 4.42
N TRP A 261 -1.57 -14.53 5.39
CA TRP A 261 -0.21 -15.01 5.17
C TRP A 261 -0.14 -16.55 5.14
N ALA A 262 -1.11 -17.19 5.82
CA ALA A 262 -1.22 -18.64 5.86
C ALA A 262 -2.69 -19.05 5.90
N ILE A 263 -3.10 -19.91 4.94
CA ILE A 263 -4.46 -20.41 4.87
C ILE A 263 -4.48 -21.79 4.16
N ASN A 264 -5.35 -22.70 4.64
CA ASN A 264 -5.54 -24.02 4.04
C ASN A 264 -6.61 -23.98 2.93
N MET A 265 -6.38 -23.13 1.93
CA MET A 265 -7.19 -23.06 0.71
C MET A 265 -6.30 -23.38 -0.49
N ALA A 266 -6.89 -23.95 -1.54
CA ALA A 266 -6.24 -23.96 -2.85
C ALA A 266 -6.05 -22.49 -3.30
N GLU A 267 -4.94 -22.20 -3.98
CA GLU A 267 -4.77 -20.91 -4.61
C GLU A 267 -5.85 -20.76 -5.69
N ASP A 268 -6.64 -19.70 -5.56
CA ASP A 268 -7.75 -19.47 -6.47
C ASP A 268 -7.22 -18.84 -7.76
N ASN A 269 -7.55 -19.47 -8.89
CA ASN A 269 -7.42 -18.91 -10.24
C ASN A 269 -6.05 -18.34 -10.66
N GLY A 270 -4.93 -18.83 -10.11
CA GLY A 270 -3.60 -18.37 -10.49
C GLY A 270 -3.27 -16.96 -9.97
N ALA A 271 -3.89 -16.51 -8.90
CA ALA A 271 -3.50 -15.32 -8.17
C ALA A 271 -2.10 -15.55 -7.57
N ASN A 272 -1.09 -15.08 -8.26
CA ASN A 272 0.33 -15.26 -7.93
C ASN A 272 0.72 -14.40 -6.73
N ASN A 273 0.13 -14.69 -5.55
CA ASN A 273 0.56 -14.05 -4.30
C ASN A 273 0.51 -12.50 -4.35
N GLU A 274 -0.51 -11.95 -5.01
CA GLU A 274 -0.70 -10.51 -5.22
C GLU A 274 -2.10 -10.07 -4.80
N ALA A 275 -2.26 -8.76 -4.53
CA ALA A 275 -3.56 -8.16 -4.30
C ALA A 275 -4.38 -8.12 -5.60
N TYR A 276 -5.64 -8.54 -5.53
CA TYR A 276 -6.59 -8.40 -6.62
C TYR A 276 -7.98 -7.98 -6.12
N ALA A 277 -8.75 -7.40 -7.02
CA ALA A 277 -10.13 -7.02 -6.79
C ALA A 277 -11.05 -7.72 -7.78
N THR A 278 -12.24 -8.11 -7.31
CA THR A 278 -13.37 -8.51 -8.16
C THR A 278 -14.51 -7.55 -7.91
N LEU A 279 -15.06 -6.96 -8.98
CA LEU A 279 -16.20 -6.04 -8.92
C LEU A 279 -17.36 -6.62 -9.71
N VAL A 280 -18.56 -6.53 -9.15
CA VAL A 280 -19.79 -6.99 -9.76
C VAL A 280 -20.76 -5.82 -9.87
N GLY A 281 -21.12 -5.49 -11.08
CA GLY A 281 -22.01 -4.37 -11.39
C GLY A 281 -23.26 -4.82 -12.15
N THR A 282 -24.17 -3.90 -12.36
CA THR A 282 -25.49 -4.16 -13.00
C THR A 282 -25.39 -4.41 -14.49
N LYS A 283 -24.29 -4.02 -15.15
CA LYS A 283 -24.06 -4.21 -16.60
C LYS A 283 -22.92 -5.18 -16.90
N GLY A 284 -22.01 -5.38 -15.96
CA GLY A 284 -20.86 -6.25 -16.13
C GLY A 284 -20.11 -6.49 -14.83
N GLY A 285 -19.12 -7.35 -14.87
CA GLY A 285 -18.19 -7.63 -13.79
C GLY A 285 -16.75 -7.51 -14.26
N LEU A 286 -15.84 -7.21 -13.33
CA LEU A 286 -14.40 -7.07 -13.60
C LEU A 286 -13.61 -7.75 -12.51
N ASP A 287 -12.56 -8.46 -12.87
CA ASP A 287 -11.53 -8.87 -11.91
C ASP A 287 -10.11 -8.57 -12.42
N THR A 288 -9.18 -8.39 -11.48
CA THR A 288 -7.78 -8.04 -11.76
C THR A 288 -6.83 -9.21 -11.44
N VAL A 289 -7.33 -10.44 -11.47
CA VAL A 289 -6.56 -11.64 -11.13
C VAL A 289 -5.39 -11.85 -12.09
N SER A 290 -4.24 -12.26 -11.55
CA SER A 290 -3.03 -12.61 -12.34
C SER A 290 -2.51 -11.46 -13.22
N GLY A 291 -2.68 -10.21 -12.79
CA GLY A 291 -2.18 -9.05 -13.53
C GLY A 291 -2.90 -8.84 -14.88
N GLN A 292 -4.14 -9.30 -14.99
CA GLN A 292 -5.01 -9.11 -16.15
C GLN A 292 -6.32 -8.46 -15.70
N ALA A 293 -6.93 -7.64 -16.56
CA ALA A 293 -8.29 -7.18 -16.38
C ALA A 293 -9.23 -8.09 -17.17
N ARG A 294 -10.10 -8.84 -16.48
CA ARG A 294 -11.11 -9.72 -17.10
C ARG A 294 -12.48 -9.09 -16.96
N LEU A 295 -13.01 -8.59 -18.08
CA LEU A 295 -14.35 -7.99 -18.14
C LEU A 295 -15.37 -9.06 -18.48
N ASN A 296 -16.31 -9.34 -17.58
CA ASN A 296 -17.46 -10.20 -17.79
C ASN A 296 -18.65 -9.35 -18.24
N HIS A 297 -19.20 -9.63 -19.40
CA HIS A 297 -20.29 -8.85 -19.98
C HIS A 297 -21.18 -9.71 -20.90
N VAL A 298 -22.15 -9.11 -21.54
CA VAL A 298 -23.06 -9.79 -22.46
C VAL A 298 -22.89 -9.25 -23.87
N VAL A 299 -22.68 -10.13 -24.85
CA VAL A 299 -22.61 -9.79 -26.26
C VAL A 299 -23.66 -10.61 -27.02
N ALA A 300 -24.54 -9.98 -27.78
CA ALA A 300 -25.60 -10.64 -28.54
C ALA A 300 -26.41 -11.66 -27.67
N SER A 301 -26.77 -11.26 -26.46
CA SER A 301 -27.48 -12.07 -25.46
C SER A 301 -26.70 -13.31 -24.95
N GLN A 302 -25.41 -13.38 -25.19
CA GLN A 302 -24.56 -14.45 -24.69
C GLN A 302 -23.54 -13.92 -23.66
N PRO A 303 -23.29 -14.64 -22.53
CA PRO A 303 -22.21 -14.30 -21.63
C PRO A 303 -20.86 -14.33 -22.37
N ALA A 304 -20.05 -13.30 -22.15
CA ALA A 304 -18.73 -13.16 -22.75
C ALA A 304 -17.70 -12.70 -21.72
N ILE A 305 -16.46 -13.09 -21.93
CA ILE A 305 -15.31 -12.61 -21.15
C ILE A 305 -14.32 -11.96 -22.13
N THR A 306 -14.06 -10.68 -21.91
CA THR A 306 -12.98 -9.95 -22.58
C THR A 306 -11.79 -9.86 -21.68
N MET A 307 -10.64 -10.38 -22.10
CA MET A 307 -9.39 -10.31 -21.37
C MET A 307 -8.57 -9.14 -21.92
N VAL A 308 -8.25 -8.19 -21.07
CA VAL A 308 -7.34 -7.10 -21.38
C VAL A 308 -6.04 -7.34 -20.62
N GLY A 309 -4.93 -7.47 -21.31
CA GLY A 309 -3.65 -7.81 -20.71
C GLY A 309 -2.46 -7.21 -21.44
N ASN A 310 -1.29 -7.26 -20.82
CA ASN A 310 -0.05 -6.70 -21.36
C ASN A 310 0.31 -7.20 -22.77
N LYS A 311 -0.08 -8.41 -23.13
CA LYS A 311 0.17 -8.97 -24.48
C LYS A 311 -0.70 -8.31 -25.56
N VAL A 312 -1.90 -7.82 -25.20
CA VAL A 312 -2.79 -7.12 -26.15
C VAL A 312 -2.35 -5.65 -26.29
N ALA A 313 -1.84 -5.06 -25.22
CA ALA A 313 -1.34 -3.69 -25.20
C ALA A 313 -0.22 -3.42 -26.23
N SER A 314 0.58 -4.45 -26.59
CA SER A 314 1.63 -4.33 -27.60
C SER A 314 1.12 -4.10 -29.04
N TYR A 315 -0.16 -4.33 -29.27
CA TYR A 315 -0.80 -4.10 -30.58
C TYR A 315 -1.53 -2.75 -30.69
N ILE A 316 -1.61 -1.98 -29.60
CA ILE A 316 -2.25 -0.65 -29.63
C ILE A 316 -1.16 0.40 -29.86
N PRO A 317 -1.18 1.11 -31.02
CA PRO A 317 -0.21 2.17 -31.28
C PRO A 317 -0.27 3.25 -30.18
N GLY A 318 0.90 3.57 -29.59
CA GLY A 318 0.99 4.55 -28.50
C GLY A 318 0.79 3.97 -27.09
N PHE A 319 0.41 2.70 -26.96
CA PHE A 319 0.40 2.01 -25.68
C PHE A 319 1.81 1.41 -25.43
N SER A 320 2.71 2.16 -24.85
CA SER A 320 3.93 1.60 -24.31
C SER A 320 3.62 0.96 -22.96
N ALA A 321 4.23 -0.19 -22.69
CA ALA A 321 4.42 -0.62 -21.32
C ALA A 321 5.16 0.55 -20.63
N GLY A 322 4.42 1.37 -19.89
CA GLY A 322 4.98 2.54 -19.22
C GLY A 322 6.11 2.16 -18.25
N PRO A 323 6.79 3.12 -17.66
CA PRO A 323 7.81 2.84 -16.65
C PRO A 323 7.24 1.88 -15.58
N ALA A 324 8.12 1.10 -14.98
CA ALA A 324 7.72 0.17 -13.92
C ALA A 324 6.79 0.88 -12.90
N PRO A 325 5.79 0.19 -12.33
CA PRO A 325 4.77 0.80 -11.44
C PRO A 325 5.35 1.68 -10.34
N VAL A 326 6.48 1.26 -9.80
CA VAL A 326 7.25 1.97 -8.77
C VAL A 326 7.76 3.33 -9.26
N SER A 327 8.24 3.41 -10.48
CA SER A 327 8.72 4.68 -11.05
C SER A 327 7.57 5.64 -11.34
N LYS A 328 6.38 5.13 -11.70
CA LYS A 328 5.19 5.95 -11.91
C LYS A 328 4.69 6.62 -10.62
N GLU A 329 4.71 5.91 -9.49
CA GLU A 329 4.41 6.49 -8.17
C GLU A 329 5.34 7.68 -7.86
N HIS A 330 6.65 7.49 -8.05
CA HIS A 330 7.64 8.51 -7.79
C HIS A 330 7.58 9.68 -8.79
N ASP A 331 7.30 9.41 -10.07
CA ASP A 331 7.09 10.45 -11.08
C ASP A 331 5.91 11.38 -10.70
N ILE A 332 4.77 10.80 -10.30
CA ILE A 332 3.60 11.56 -9.86
C ILE A 332 3.92 12.37 -8.59
N TRP A 333 4.60 11.75 -7.63
CA TRP A 333 5.01 12.44 -6.41
C TRP A 333 5.91 13.65 -6.69
N VAL A 334 6.92 13.46 -7.54
CA VAL A 334 7.85 14.54 -7.92
C VAL A 334 7.12 15.65 -8.68
N LYS A 335 6.20 15.33 -9.58
CA LYS A 335 5.35 16.32 -10.26
C LYS A 335 4.51 17.12 -9.29
N ALA A 336 3.88 16.46 -8.30
CA ALA A 336 3.11 17.15 -7.27
C ALA A 336 3.99 18.12 -6.45
N LEU A 337 5.18 17.68 -6.03
CA LEU A 337 6.13 18.53 -5.31
C LEU A 337 6.58 19.77 -6.12
N ARG A 338 6.59 19.67 -7.42
CA ARG A 338 6.96 20.76 -8.34
C ARG A 338 5.75 21.63 -8.75
N GLY A 339 4.55 21.30 -8.28
CA GLY A 339 3.32 21.98 -8.69
C GLY A 339 2.88 21.70 -10.13
N GLU A 340 3.32 20.58 -10.70
CA GLU A 340 3.04 20.15 -12.09
C GLU A 340 1.91 19.10 -12.16
N GLY A 341 1.27 18.79 -11.03
CA GLY A 341 0.17 17.82 -10.95
C GLY A 341 -0.31 17.63 -9.51
N ASP A 342 -1.38 16.85 -9.37
CA ASP A 342 -2.00 16.54 -8.09
C ASP A 342 -1.49 15.22 -7.51
N LEU A 343 -1.72 15.01 -6.19
CA LEU A 343 -1.49 13.74 -5.54
C LEU A 343 -2.48 12.69 -6.05
N PHE A 344 -1.97 11.55 -6.48
CA PHE A 344 -2.80 10.44 -6.97
C PHE A 344 -3.42 9.62 -5.83
N VAL A 345 -2.71 9.53 -4.71
CA VAL A 345 -3.20 8.93 -3.47
C VAL A 345 -3.36 10.05 -2.45
N THR A 346 -4.61 10.36 -2.08
CA THR A 346 -4.85 11.36 -1.04
C THR A 346 -4.81 10.73 0.35
N ALA A 347 -4.38 11.50 1.35
CA ALA A 347 -4.37 11.03 2.73
C ALA A 347 -5.79 10.75 3.27
N ASP A 348 -6.82 11.43 2.74
CA ASP A 348 -8.22 11.19 3.09
C ASP A 348 -8.68 9.80 2.65
N GLN A 349 -8.35 9.38 1.44
CA GLN A 349 -8.63 8.02 0.95
C GLN A 349 -7.88 6.97 1.79
N ALA A 350 -6.61 7.22 2.10
CA ALA A 350 -5.80 6.34 2.93
C ALA A 350 -6.32 6.23 4.38
N PHE A 351 -6.89 7.32 4.90
CA PHE A 351 -7.56 7.33 6.20
C PHE A 351 -8.76 6.35 6.23
N VAL A 352 -9.59 6.35 5.18
CA VAL A 352 -10.73 5.42 5.10
C VAL A 352 -10.23 3.98 5.08
N VAL A 353 -9.18 3.66 4.31
CA VAL A 353 -8.56 2.32 4.33
C VAL A 353 -8.14 1.94 5.74
N THR A 354 -7.38 2.81 6.42
CA THR A 354 -6.90 2.55 7.79
C THR A 354 -8.06 2.36 8.76
N ARG A 355 -9.11 3.21 8.68
CA ARG A 355 -10.29 3.12 9.55
C ARG A 355 -11.04 1.79 9.35
N ILE A 356 -11.18 1.31 8.12
CA ILE A 356 -11.81 0.01 7.84
C ILE A 356 -10.99 -1.13 8.47
N LEU A 357 -9.66 -1.16 8.29
CA LEU A 357 -8.80 -2.21 8.84
C LEU A 357 -8.85 -2.24 10.38
N ASP A 358 -8.75 -1.07 11.01
CA ASP A 358 -8.86 -0.92 12.46
C ASP A 358 -10.24 -1.36 12.98
N SER A 359 -11.31 -1.03 12.24
CA SER A 359 -12.68 -1.47 12.53
C SER A 359 -12.86 -2.99 12.42
N ILE A 360 -12.14 -3.67 11.53
CA ILE A 360 -12.15 -5.14 11.47
C ILE A 360 -11.51 -5.73 12.74
N TYR A 361 -10.39 -5.18 13.22
CA TYR A 361 -9.80 -5.60 14.48
C TYR A 361 -10.73 -5.33 15.68
N GLU A 362 -11.38 -4.17 15.71
CA GLU A 362 -12.36 -3.84 16.76
C GLU A 362 -13.56 -4.80 16.73
N SER A 363 -14.13 -5.04 15.55
CA SER A 363 -15.25 -5.98 15.38
C SER A 363 -14.85 -7.39 15.79
N SER A 364 -13.65 -7.85 15.42
CA SER A 364 -13.14 -9.15 15.83
C SER A 364 -13.04 -9.30 17.35
N ARG A 365 -12.61 -8.23 18.04
CA ARG A 365 -12.46 -8.22 19.50
C ARG A 365 -13.80 -8.11 20.24
N THR A 366 -14.76 -7.34 19.70
CA THR A 366 -16.01 -7.03 20.37
C THR A 366 -17.17 -7.94 19.96
N GLY A 367 -17.08 -8.62 18.81
CA GLY A 367 -18.16 -9.37 18.18
C GLY A 367 -19.29 -8.49 17.65
N LYS A 368 -19.06 -7.18 17.45
CA LYS A 368 -20.09 -6.21 17.07
C LYS A 368 -19.70 -5.48 15.77
N PRO A 369 -20.70 -4.98 15.00
CA PRO A 369 -20.43 -4.04 13.91
C PRO A 369 -19.82 -2.73 14.43
N VAL A 370 -18.96 -2.13 13.62
CA VAL A 370 -18.41 -0.79 13.83
C VAL A 370 -19.02 0.13 12.79
N TYR A 371 -19.79 1.12 13.22
CA TYR A 371 -20.47 2.08 12.33
C TYR A 371 -19.58 3.29 12.04
N PHE A 372 -19.76 3.85 10.86
CA PHE A 372 -19.08 5.06 10.41
C PHE A 372 -20.07 6.22 10.39
N ASP A 373 -19.71 7.29 11.07
CA ASP A 373 -20.48 8.53 11.12
C ASP A 373 -20.47 9.27 9.78
#